data_978ea83c24bcb0ea6a46a25063942e79
#
_entry.id   978ea83c24bcb0ea6a46a25063942e79
#
_cell.length_a   1.000
_cell.length_b   1.000
_cell.length_c   1.000
_cell.angle_alpha   90.00
_cell.angle_beta   90.00
_cell.angle_gamma   90.00
#
_symmetry.space_group_name_H-M   'P 1'
#
loop_
_entity.id
_entity.type
_entity.pdbx_description
1 polymer ?
#
loop_
_entity_poly.entity_id
_entity_poly.type
_entity_poly.pdbx_seq_one_letter_code
_entity_poly.pdbx_strand_id
1 'polypeptide(L)'
;MLFRSVADVIVIGLVGERGREVREFCEDTLGAESFGRAVVVAAPADASPLARSKGASYATDVATWFRDQGKHVVLIVDSLTRYAMALREIGLSLGEAPVARGYPPSVFARMPELVERVGNGANPNGSITAFYTVLLEGDDTNDPVADTARGILDGHFFLSRELADSGHYPAIDVEKSISRVMPKVSSPEHLLSARRVKQLYSRYMRGRDLVSMGAYVAGSDPELDAALQKWPQIKEFLQQDMNQSVPISETLQELG
;
A
#
# COMPACT_ATOMS: atom_id res chain seq x y z
N MET A 1 1.58 -1.88 -12.32
CA MET A 1 1.01 -3.13 -11.79
C MET A 1 -0.48 -3.08 -11.53
N LEU A 2 -1.01 -2.15 -10.75
CA LEU A 2 -2.45 -2.01 -10.47
C LEU A 2 -3.32 -1.80 -11.73
N PHE A 3 -2.76 -1.16 -12.77
CA PHE A 3 -3.43 -0.90 -14.05
C PHE A 3 -3.61 -2.17 -14.92
N ARG A 4 -2.89 -3.26 -14.60
CA ARG A 4 -3.06 -4.58 -15.25
C ARG A 4 -4.06 -5.47 -14.52
N SER A 5 -4.78 -4.93 -13.53
CA SER A 5 -5.82 -5.67 -12.81
C SER A 5 -7.01 -6.00 -13.74
N VAL A 6 -7.77 -7.02 -13.36
CA VAL A 6 -9.03 -7.41 -14.04
C VAL A 6 -10.22 -6.52 -13.64
N ALA A 7 -9.98 -5.42 -12.94
CA ALA A 7 -11.03 -4.47 -12.56
C ALA A 7 -11.72 -3.86 -13.79
N ASP A 8 -13.03 -3.68 -13.71
CA ASP A 8 -13.82 -3.02 -14.76
C ASP A 8 -13.43 -1.54 -14.91
N VAL A 9 -13.20 -0.88 -13.76
CA VAL A 9 -12.88 0.56 -13.69
C VAL A 9 -11.75 0.81 -12.71
N ILE A 10 -10.88 1.75 -13.06
CA ILE A 10 -9.81 2.24 -12.20
C ILE A 10 -10.10 3.71 -11.91
N VAL A 11 -10.26 4.06 -10.64
CA VAL A 11 -10.42 5.44 -10.19
C VAL A 11 -9.15 5.87 -9.46
N ILE A 12 -8.60 7.03 -9.83
CA ILE A 12 -7.34 7.52 -9.32
C ILE A 12 -7.55 8.93 -8.78
N GLY A 13 -7.35 9.10 -7.48
CA GLY A 13 -7.35 10.39 -6.80
C GLY A 13 -5.93 10.86 -6.54
N LEU A 14 -5.42 11.82 -7.34
CA LEU A 14 -4.11 12.45 -7.15
C LEU A 14 -4.30 13.71 -6.32
N VAL A 15 -3.93 13.65 -5.05
CA VAL A 15 -4.21 14.70 -4.05
C VAL A 15 -2.91 15.30 -3.53
N GLY A 16 -2.68 16.57 -3.84
CA GLY A 16 -1.53 17.31 -3.35
C GLY A 16 -0.22 16.99 -4.09
N GLU A 17 -0.28 16.28 -5.21
CA GLU A 17 0.87 16.03 -6.07
C GLU A 17 1.17 17.23 -6.97
N ARG A 18 2.41 17.37 -7.46
CA ARG A 18 2.77 18.47 -8.37
C ARG A 18 2.09 18.29 -9.72
N GLY A 19 1.63 19.37 -10.34
CA GLY A 19 0.96 19.33 -11.64
C GLY A 19 1.76 18.62 -12.74
N ARG A 20 3.12 18.69 -12.68
CA ARG A 20 4.00 17.93 -13.58
C ARG A 20 3.89 16.42 -13.34
N GLU A 21 3.91 15.98 -12.09
CA GLU A 21 3.81 14.57 -11.70
C GLU A 21 2.45 13.99 -12.07
N VAL A 22 1.38 14.77 -11.94
CA VAL A 22 0.03 14.41 -12.42
C VAL A 22 0.03 14.15 -13.94
N ARG A 23 0.70 15.02 -14.72
CA ARG A 23 0.80 14.84 -16.17
C ARG A 23 1.61 13.61 -16.54
N GLU A 24 2.82 13.46 -16.00
CA GLU A 24 3.70 12.30 -16.21
C GLU A 24 2.99 10.99 -15.83
N PHE A 25 2.23 11.00 -14.74
CA PHE A 25 1.42 9.85 -14.36
C PHE A 25 0.37 9.48 -15.41
N CYS A 26 -0.37 10.46 -15.93
CA CYS A 26 -1.39 10.23 -16.94
C CYS A 26 -0.79 9.79 -18.29
N GLU A 27 0.32 10.40 -18.72
CA GLU A 27 0.92 10.15 -20.03
C GLU A 27 1.77 8.88 -20.04
N ASP A 28 2.61 8.66 -19.01
CA ASP A 28 3.64 7.62 -19.01
C ASP A 28 3.23 6.39 -18.19
N THR A 29 2.60 6.60 -17.02
CA THR A 29 2.33 5.51 -16.08
C THR A 29 1.03 4.79 -16.38
N LEU A 30 -0.05 5.55 -16.63
CA LEU A 30 -1.37 4.99 -16.87
C LEU A 30 -1.44 4.28 -18.23
N GLY A 31 -0.81 4.87 -19.25
CA GLY A 31 -0.73 4.32 -20.60
C GLY A 31 -2.07 4.30 -21.36
N ALA A 32 -2.00 4.24 -22.68
CA ALA A 32 -3.18 4.35 -23.55
C ALA A 32 -4.22 3.23 -23.33
N GLU A 33 -3.78 2.01 -22.98
CA GLU A 33 -4.67 0.86 -22.76
C GLU A 33 -5.55 1.03 -21.53
N SER A 34 -5.03 1.66 -20.47
CA SER A 34 -5.75 1.86 -19.23
C SER A 34 -6.68 3.07 -19.26
N PHE A 35 -6.42 4.03 -20.16
CA PHE A 35 -7.21 5.27 -20.28
C PHE A 35 -8.70 5.00 -20.57
N GLY A 36 -9.01 3.97 -21.35
CA GLY A 36 -10.39 3.63 -21.72
C GLY A 36 -11.27 3.16 -20.54
N ARG A 37 -10.65 2.80 -19.40
CA ARG A 37 -11.34 2.34 -18.19
C ARG A 37 -10.89 3.06 -16.92
N ALA A 38 -10.22 4.21 -17.06
CA ALA A 38 -9.71 4.98 -15.94
C ALA A 38 -10.41 6.32 -15.79
N VAL A 39 -10.64 6.73 -14.54
CA VAL A 39 -11.06 8.07 -14.17
C VAL A 39 -10.00 8.67 -13.28
N VAL A 40 -9.44 9.82 -13.65
CA VAL A 40 -8.44 10.56 -12.87
C VAL A 40 -9.07 11.81 -12.28
N VAL A 41 -9.03 11.91 -10.95
CA VAL A 41 -9.43 13.09 -10.18
C VAL A 41 -8.16 13.72 -9.62
N ALA A 42 -7.78 14.88 -10.14
CA ALA A 42 -6.58 15.58 -9.74
C ALA A 42 -6.90 16.84 -8.92
N ALA A 43 -6.29 16.95 -7.74
CA ALA A 43 -6.29 18.16 -6.91
C ALA A 43 -4.83 18.48 -6.54
N PRO A 44 -4.10 19.22 -7.40
CA PRO A 44 -2.65 19.40 -7.27
C PRO A 44 -2.27 20.21 -6.02
N ALA A 45 -0.97 20.28 -5.73
CA ALA A 45 -0.42 20.88 -4.51
C ALA A 45 -0.73 22.37 -4.33
N ASP A 46 -0.89 23.08 -5.45
CA ASP A 46 -1.27 24.50 -5.49
C ASP A 46 -2.78 24.76 -5.35
N ALA A 47 -3.60 23.70 -5.37
CA ALA A 47 -5.02 23.81 -5.10
C ALA A 47 -5.29 24.13 -3.62
N SER A 48 -6.41 24.80 -3.33
CA SER A 48 -6.80 25.11 -1.96
C SER A 48 -6.95 23.85 -1.09
N PRO A 49 -6.77 23.96 0.24
CA PRO A 49 -6.98 22.81 1.16
C PRO A 49 -8.35 22.17 1.00
N LEU A 50 -9.38 23.00 0.78
CA LEU A 50 -10.74 22.51 0.53
C LEU A 50 -10.83 21.70 -0.78
N ALA A 51 -10.21 22.16 -1.86
CA ALA A 51 -10.20 21.46 -3.14
C ALA A 51 -9.44 20.12 -3.02
N ARG A 52 -8.29 20.09 -2.33
CA ARG A 52 -7.52 18.86 -2.08
C ARG A 52 -8.32 17.84 -1.24
N SER A 53 -8.98 18.30 -0.16
CA SER A 53 -9.85 17.44 0.66
C SER A 53 -11.05 16.91 -0.16
N LYS A 54 -11.68 17.76 -0.95
CA LYS A 54 -12.81 17.37 -1.81
C LYS A 54 -12.39 16.45 -2.94
N GLY A 55 -11.17 16.59 -3.48
CA GLY A 55 -10.63 15.71 -4.51
C GLY A 55 -10.59 14.24 -4.08
N ALA A 56 -10.09 13.96 -2.87
CA ALA A 56 -10.09 12.61 -2.32
C ALA A 56 -11.51 12.05 -2.14
N SER A 57 -12.41 12.86 -1.57
CA SER A 57 -13.81 12.47 -1.39
C SER A 57 -14.50 12.22 -2.72
N TYR A 58 -14.28 13.07 -3.71
CA TYR A 58 -14.88 12.96 -5.04
C TYR A 58 -14.39 11.72 -5.80
N ALA A 59 -13.09 11.39 -5.71
CA ALA A 59 -12.59 10.14 -6.27
C ALA A 59 -13.28 8.93 -5.65
N THR A 60 -13.50 8.96 -4.33
CA THR A 60 -14.24 7.91 -3.62
C THR A 60 -15.72 7.88 -4.01
N ASP A 61 -16.38 9.05 -4.23
CA ASP A 61 -17.75 9.13 -4.73
C ASP A 61 -17.90 8.48 -6.11
N VAL A 62 -16.97 8.76 -7.02
CA VAL A 62 -16.93 8.15 -8.36
C VAL A 62 -16.76 6.64 -8.27
N ALA A 63 -15.83 6.16 -7.44
CA ALA A 63 -15.61 4.73 -7.23
C ALA A 63 -16.88 4.06 -6.66
N THR A 64 -17.54 4.69 -5.69
CA THR A 64 -18.78 4.21 -5.08
C THR A 64 -19.90 4.12 -6.12
N TRP A 65 -20.02 5.12 -6.99
CA TRP A 65 -21.03 5.13 -8.06
C TRP A 65 -20.87 3.93 -9.00
N PHE A 66 -19.64 3.62 -9.44
CA PHE A 66 -19.38 2.46 -10.28
C PHE A 66 -19.64 1.13 -9.55
N ARG A 67 -19.23 1.03 -8.27
CA ARG A 67 -19.53 -0.15 -7.45
C ARG A 67 -21.02 -0.41 -7.38
N ASP A 68 -21.83 0.63 -7.16
CA ASP A 68 -23.26 0.49 -7.01
C ASP A 68 -23.96 0.10 -8.34
N GLN A 69 -23.27 0.32 -9.49
CA GLN A 69 -23.63 -0.24 -10.80
C GLN A 69 -23.19 -1.71 -10.99
N GLY A 70 -22.65 -2.37 -9.96
CA GLY A 70 -22.18 -3.75 -10.03
C GLY A 70 -20.79 -3.93 -10.65
N LYS A 71 -19.96 -2.90 -10.65
CA LYS A 71 -18.61 -2.95 -11.20
C LYS A 71 -17.57 -3.31 -10.13
N HIS A 72 -16.54 -4.04 -10.56
CA HIS A 72 -15.31 -4.20 -9.78
C HIS A 72 -14.40 -2.99 -10.01
N VAL A 73 -14.19 -2.21 -8.98
CA VAL A 73 -13.44 -0.95 -9.04
C VAL A 73 -12.12 -1.07 -8.29
N VAL A 74 -11.03 -0.61 -8.89
CA VAL A 74 -9.80 -0.30 -8.17
C VAL A 74 -9.77 1.19 -7.92
N LEU A 75 -9.70 1.59 -6.65
CA LEU A 75 -9.51 2.98 -6.22
C LEU A 75 -8.07 3.17 -5.74
N ILE A 76 -7.38 4.17 -6.27
CA ILE A 76 -6.05 4.57 -5.84
C ILE A 76 -6.14 6.01 -5.36
N VAL A 77 -5.72 6.29 -4.12
CA VAL A 77 -5.64 7.66 -3.59
C VAL A 77 -4.19 7.96 -3.22
N ASP A 78 -3.59 8.84 -3.97
CA ASP A 78 -2.23 9.31 -3.79
C ASP A 78 -2.24 10.82 -3.46
N SER A 79 -2.16 11.22 -2.18
CA SER A 79 -1.93 10.39 -1.01
C SER A 79 -2.90 10.71 0.13
N LEU A 80 -3.12 9.72 1.00
CA LEU A 80 -3.88 9.91 2.23
C LEU A 80 -3.20 10.92 3.18
N THR A 81 -1.86 10.97 3.16
CA THR A 81 -1.10 11.98 3.92
C THR A 81 -1.43 13.39 3.45
N ARG A 82 -1.52 13.64 2.14
CA ARG A 82 -1.87 14.94 1.58
C ARG A 82 -3.32 15.33 1.89
N TYR A 83 -4.23 14.35 1.89
CA TYR A 83 -5.60 14.54 2.37
C TYR A 83 -5.63 14.96 3.85
N ALA A 84 -4.91 14.28 4.71
CA ALA A 84 -4.79 14.62 6.13
C ALA A 84 -4.19 16.02 6.34
N MET A 85 -3.17 16.40 5.56
CA MET A 85 -2.58 17.75 5.58
C MET A 85 -3.59 18.82 5.17
N ALA A 86 -4.40 18.56 4.15
CA ALA A 86 -5.46 19.48 3.73
C ALA A 86 -6.52 19.68 4.85
N LEU A 87 -6.94 18.58 5.49
CA LEU A 87 -7.85 18.66 6.65
C LEU A 87 -7.23 19.40 7.83
N ARG A 88 -5.93 19.21 8.09
CA ARG A 88 -5.20 19.96 9.12
C ARG A 88 -5.25 21.46 8.86
N GLU A 89 -4.94 21.90 7.64
CA GLU A 89 -4.99 23.32 7.27
C GLU A 89 -6.40 23.91 7.48
N ILE A 90 -7.45 23.16 7.12
CA ILE A 90 -8.84 23.56 7.31
C ILE A 90 -9.15 23.66 8.81
N GLY A 91 -8.88 22.64 9.61
CA GLY A 91 -9.18 22.60 11.04
C GLY A 91 -8.47 23.73 11.80
N LEU A 92 -7.18 23.94 11.54
CA LEU A 92 -6.41 25.04 12.14
C LEU A 92 -6.96 26.40 11.74
N SER A 93 -7.40 26.61 10.51
CA SER A 93 -8.01 27.86 10.06
C SER A 93 -9.38 28.13 10.72
N LEU A 94 -10.06 27.07 11.16
CA LEU A 94 -11.31 27.15 11.92
C LEU A 94 -11.08 27.30 13.44
N GLY A 95 -9.82 27.36 13.89
CA GLY A 95 -9.46 27.55 15.29
C GLY A 95 -9.41 26.25 16.11
N GLU A 96 -9.43 25.08 15.47
CA GLU A 96 -9.22 23.81 16.20
C GLU A 96 -7.80 23.75 16.78
N ALA A 97 -7.69 23.33 18.04
CA ALA A 97 -6.38 23.13 18.68
C ALA A 97 -5.70 21.84 18.15
N PRO A 98 -4.41 21.88 17.84
CA PRO A 98 -3.66 20.68 17.45
C PRO A 98 -3.44 19.75 18.66
N VAL A 99 -3.54 18.43 18.45
CA VAL A 99 -3.36 17.41 19.48
C VAL A 99 -2.20 16.47 19.22
N ALA A 100 -1.93 16.09 17.97
CA ALA A 100 -0.88 15.15 17.61
C ALA A 100 -0.06 15.71 16.43
N ARG A 101 1.22 16.02 16.63
CA ARG A 101 2.12 16.56 15.60
C ARG A 101 1.53 17.69 14.77
N GLY A 102 0.75 18.56 15.40
CA GLY A 102 0.09 19.67 14.72
C GLY A 102 -1.22 19.34 14.02
N TYR A 103 -1.69 18.10 14.09
CA TYR A 103 -2.99 17.70 13.54
C TYR A 103 -4.10 17.90 14.58
N PRO A 104 -5.22 18.56 14.23
CA PRO A 104 -6.40 18.66 15.08
C PRO A 104 -7.21 17.35 15.08
N PRO A 105 -8.08 17.13 16.09
CA PRO A 105 -8.87 15.90 16.24
C PRO A 105 -9.76 15.56 15.04
N SER A 106 -10.28 16.58 14.37
CA SER A 106 -11.15 16.41 13.20
C SER A 106 -10.50 15.64 12.06
N VAL A 107 -9.16 15.69 11.91
CA VAL A 107 -8.43 14.94 10.90
C VAL A 107 -8.59 13.42 11.12
N PHE A 108 -8.41 13.00 12.37
CA PHE A 108 -8.49 11.58 12.74
C PHE A 108 -9.93 11.04 12.72
N ALA A 109 -10.92 11.91 12.86
CA ALA A 109 -12.33 11.53 12.68
C ALA A 109 -12.69 11.36 11.19
N ARG A 110 -12.16 12.22 10.30
CA ARG A 110 -12.50 12.22 8.88
C ARG A 110 -11.75 11.16 8.06
N MET A 111 -10.60 10.70 8.50
CA MET A 111 -9.86 9.64 7.78
C MET A 111 -10.66 8.33 7.73
N PRO A 112 -11.20 7.80 8.85
CA PRO A 112 -12.08 6.63 8.81
C PRO A 112 -13.31 6.85 7.93
N GLU A 113 -13.97 8.01 8.00
CA GLU A 113 -15.14 8.33 7.17
C GLU A 113 -14.87 8.18 5.67
N LEU A 114 -13.66 8.53 5.20
CA LEU A 114 -13.26 8.34 3.81
C LEU A 114 -13.04 6.87 3.48
N VAL A 115 -12.30 6.16 4.35
CA VAL A 115 -11.84 4.79 4.11
C VAL A 115 -12.96 3.76 4.23
N GLU A 116 -13.89 3.92 5.17
CA GLU A 116 -15.02 3.01 5.41
C GLU A 116 -16.03 2.97 4.23
N ARG A 117 -15.91 3.86 3.28
CA ARG A 117 -16.80 3.92 2.11
C ARG A 117 -16.46 2.89 1.02
N VAL A 118 -15.29 2.26 1.11
CA VAL A 118 -14.82 1.27 0.14
C VAL A 118 -15.25 -0.15 0.53
N GLY A 119 -14.94 -1.13 -0.32
CA GLY A 119 -15.31 -2.52 -0.11
C GLY A 119 -16.53 -2.94 -0.92
N ASN A 120 -17.20 -4.00 -0.47
CA ASN A 120 -18.37 -4.55 -1.16
C ASN A 120 -19.59 -3.62 -1.07
N GLY A 121 -20.33 -3.52 -2.15
CA GLY A 121 -21.58 -2.75 -2.22
C GLY A 121 -22.80 -3.56 -1.78
N ALA A 122 -23.96 -2.89 -1.75
CA ALA A 122 -25.25 -3.57 -1.59
C ALA A 122 -25.60 -4.45 -2.83
N ASN A 123 -25.10 -4.06 -4.01
CA ASN A 123 -25.12 -4.92 -5.18
C ASN A 123 -24.06 -6.02 -5.01
N PRO A 124 -24.41 -7.32 -5.00
CA PRO A 124 -23.48 -8.41 -4.72
C PRO A 124 -22.35 -8.54 -5.76
N ASN A 125 -22.53 -7.96 -6.95
CA ASN A 125 -21.52 -7.97 -8.02
C ASN A 125 -20.55 -6.77 -7.95
N GLY A 126 -20.82 -5.77 -7.10
CA GLY A 126 -20.04 -4.55 -7.03
C GLY A 126 -19.05 -4.56 -5.87
N SER A 127 -17.80 -4.16 -6.13
CA SER A 127 -16.77 -4.04 -5.10
C SER A 127 -15.79 -2.91 -5.40
N ILE A 128 -15.18 -2.35 -4.33
CA ILE A 128 -14.03 -1.45 -4.43
C ILE A 128 -12.87 -2.07 -3.68
N THR A 129 -11.76 -2.30 -4.41
CA THR A 129 -10.46 -2.55 -3.79
C THR A 129 -9.68 -1.25 -3.80
N ALA A 130 -9.36 -0.71 -2.62
CA ALA A 130 -8.70 0.59 -2.51
C ALA A 130 -7.25 0.45 -2.06
N PHE A 131 -6.40 1.30 -2.67
CA PHE A 131 -5.00 1.50 -2.29
C PHE A 131 -4.79 2.96 -1.92
N TYR A 132 -4.31 3.18 -0.72
CA TYR A 132 -3.97 4.50 -0.21
C TYR A 132 -2.47 4.57 0.00
N THR A 133 -1.80 5.55 -0.62
CA THR A 133 -0.41 5.81 -0.30
C THR A 133 -0.32 6.66 0.96
N VAL A 134 0.62 6.33 1.82
CA VAL A 134 0.93 7.08 3.06
C VAL A 134 2.41 7.40 3.06
N LEU A 135 2.73 8.68 3.12
CA LEU A 135 4.10 9.18 3.12
C LEU A 135 4.58 9.35 4.56
N LEU A 136 5.73 8.76 4.88
CA LEU A 136 6.41 8.92 6.16
C LEU A 136 7.53 9.96 6.03
N GLU A 137 7.59 10.92 6.97
CA GLU A 137 8.72 11.83 7.06
C GLU A 137 9.87 11.17 7.82
N GLY A 138 11.05 11.06 7.18
CA GLY A 138 12.25 10.51 7.80
C GLY A 138 12.14 9.07 8.31
N ASP A 139 11.32 8.24 7.63
CA ASP A 139 11.06 6.84 8.02
C ASP A 139 10.43 6.68 9.42
N ASP A 140 9.79 7.75 9.94
CA ASP A 140 9.16 7.74 11.25
C ASP A 140 7.87 6.93 11.28
N THR A 141 7.97 5.72 11.79
CA THR A 141 6.83 4.78 11.92
C THR A 141 5.80 5.22 12.98
N ASN A 142 6.11 6.23 13.80
CA ASN A 142 5.20 6.79 14.82
C ASN A 142 4.43 8.02 14.31
N ASP A 143 4.38 8.23 12.99
CA ASP A 143 3.55 9.27 12.39
C ASP A 143 2.06 9.02 12.69
N PRO A 144 1.31 9.99 13.23
CA PRO A 144 -0.08 9.78 13.65
C PRO A 144 -1.03 9.50 12.48
N VAL A 145 -0.74 10.01 11.27
CA VAL A 145 -1.53 9.72 10.06
C VAL A 145 -1.30 8.27 9.64
N ALA A 146 -0.04 7.82 9.64
CA ALA A 146 0.31 6.44 9.33
C ALA A 146 -0.25 5.46 10.36
N ASP A 147 -0.22 5.81 11.64
CA ASP A 147 -0.78 4.98 12.70
C ASP A 147 -2.30 4.84 12.58
N THR A 148 -2.99 5.94 12.32
CA THR A 148 -4.42 5.96 12.04
C THR A 148 -4.74 5.11 10.80
N ALA A 149 -4.00 5.29 9.70
CA ALA A 149 -4.19 4.51 8.48
C ALA A 149 -4.03 3.00 8.73
N ARG A 150 -2.98 2.59 9.46
CA ARG A 150 -2.79 1.18 9.86
C ARG A 150 -3.94 0.64 10.72
N GLY A 151 -4.54 1.49 11.54
CA GLY A 151 -5.68 1.12 12.39
C GLY A 151 -6.97 0.84 11.62
N ILE A 152 -7.24 1.61 10.56
CA ILE A 152 -8.51 1.59 9.81
C ILE A 152 -8.47 0.77 8.52
N LEU A 153 -7.30 0.45 7.97
CA LEU A 153 -7.14 -0.31 6.73
C LEU A 153 -7.02 -1.82 6.99
N ASP A 154 -7.40 -2.63 6.01
CA ASP A 154 -7.36 -4.10 6.08
C ASP A 154 -5.94 -4.68 5.95
N GLY A 155 -4.95 -3.86 5.72
CA GLY A 155 -3.55 -4.23 5.64
C GLY A 155 -2.70 -3.11 5.08
N HIS A 156 -1.39 -3.35 5.02
CA HIS A 156 -0.45 -2.40 4.43
C HIS A 156 0.78 -3.11 3.86
N PHE A 157 1.32 -2.52 2.82
CA PHE A 157 2.64 -2.81 2.30
C PHE A 157 3.62 -1.78 2.85
N PHE A 158 4.64 -2.22 3.56
CA PHE A 158 5.69 -1.36 4.06
C PHE A 158 6.85 -1.34 3.06
N LEU A 159 7.17 -0.16 2.53
CA LEU A 159 8.31 0.01 1.63
C LEU A 159 9.54 0.42 2.45
N SER A 160 10.64 -0.32 2.29
CA SER A 160 11.88 -0.11 3.02
C SER A 160 12.92 0.60 2.16
N ARG A 161 13.46 1.72 2.65
CA ARG A 161 14.60 2.39 2.03
C ARG A 161 15.84 1.50 2.02
N GLU A 162 16.11 0.77 3.10
CA GLU A 162 17.25 -0.15 3.20
C GLU A 162 17.23 -1.21 2.09
N LEU A 163 16.03 -1.78 1.81
CA LEU A 163 15.86 -2.71 0.69
C LEU A 163 16.12 -2.04 -0.65
N ALA A 164 15.59 -0.83 -0.87
CA ALA A 164 15.81 -0.06 -2.09
C ALA A 164 17.29 0.26 -2.31
N ASP A 165 17.97 0.73 -1.26
CA ASP A 165 19.41 1.07 -1.29
C ASP A 165 20.29 -0.16 -1.56
N SER A 166 19.84 -1.35 -1.15
CA SER A 166 20.51 -2.63 -1.47
C SER A 166 20.17 -3.19 -2.86
N GLY A 167 19.36 -2.48 -3.66
CA GLY A 167 18.92 -2.93 -4.99
C GLY A 167 17.88 -4.04 -4.96
N HIS A 168 17.17 -4.23 -3.86
CA HIS A 168 16.08 -5.19 -3.73
C HIS A 168 14.76 -4.56 -4.15
N TYR A 169 14.23 -4.96 -5.31
CA TYR A 169 12.96 -4.45 -5.83
C TYR A 169 12.00 -5.58 -6.17
N PRO A 170 10.67 -5.41 -5.89
CA PRO A 170 10.09 -4.27 -5.15
C PRO A 170 10.62 -4.20 -3.71
N ALA A 171 10.81 -2.98 -3.20
CA ALA A 171 11.38 -2.74 -1.87
C ALA A 171 10.37 -2.99 -0.73
N ILE A 172 9.65 -4.10 -0.78
CA ILE A 172 8.59 -4.47 0.17
C ILE A 172 9.19 -5.22 1.36
N ASP A 173 9.08 -4.63 2.54
CA ASP A 173 9.43 -5.30 3.79
C ASP A 173 8.32 -6.26 4.19
N VAL A 174 8.53 -7.55 3.96
CA VAL A 174 7.54 -8.61 4.24
C VAL A 174 7.31 -8.84 5.73
N GLU A 175 8.26 -8.49 6.60
CA GLU A 175 8.07 -8.61 8.05
C GLU A 175 7.11 -7.54 8.57
N LYS A 176 7.26 -6.30 8.09
CA LYS A 176 6.43 -5.15 8.51
C LYS A 176 5.12 -5.06 7.76
N SER A 177 4.97 -5.77 6.63
CA SER A 177 3.73 -5.78 5.85
C SER A 177 2.71 -6.76 6.43
N ILE A 178 1.43 -6.34 6.41
CA ILE A 178 0.33 -7.11 7.02
C ILE A 178 -0.88 -7.12 6.09
N SER A 179 -1.56 -8.27 6.01
CA SER A 179 -2.91 -8.41 5.47
C SER A 179 -3.83 -9.04 6.52
N ARG A 180 -4.87 -8.33 6.92
CA ARG A 180 -5.89 -8.83 7.87
C ARG A 180 -6.91 -9.74 7.18
N VAL A 181 -7.07 -9.60 5.87
CA VAL A 181 -8.02 -10.41 5.09
C VAL A 181 -7.43 -11.70 4.57
N MET A 182 -6.11 -11.83 4.51
CA MET A 182 -5.43 -13.03 3.98
C MET A 182 -5.95 -14.35 4.57
N PRO A 183 -6.21 -14.47 5.88
CA PRO A 183 -6.75 -15.72 6.44
C PRO A 183 -8.16 -16.10 5.94
N LYS A 184 -8.91 -15.13 5.41
CA LYS A 184 -10.28 -15.34 4.90
C LYS A 184 -10.33 -15.66 3.41
N VAL A 185 -9.28 -15.28 2.66
CA VAL A 185 -9.25 -15.36 1.18
C VAL A 185 -8.19 -16.32 0.64
N SER A 186 -7.37 -16.92 1.51
CA SER A 186 -6.30 -17.85 1.13
C SER A 186 -6.59 -19.26 1.61
N SER A 187 -6.10 -20.27 0.86
CA SER A 187 -6.17 -21.66 1.30
C SER A 187 -5.29 -21.92 2.53
N PRO A 188 -5.56 -22.98 3.33
CA PRO A 188 -4.70 -23.36 4.46
C PRO A 188 -3.25 -23.61 4.03
N GLU A 189 -3.04 -24.24 2.87
CA GLU A 189 -1.71 -24.53 2.31
C GLU A 189 -0.96 -23.23 2.01
N HIS A 190 -1.61 -22.28 1.33
CA HIS A 190 -1.04 -20.95 1.06
C HIS A 190 -0.63 -20.24 2.35
N LEU A 191 -1.49 -20.28 3.38
CA LEU A 191 -1.18 -19.67 4.68
C LEU A 191 0.03 -20.30 5.36
N LEU A 192 0.16 -21.64 5.27
CA LEU A 192 1.31 -22.36 5.85
C LEU A 192 2.60 -22.01 5.13
N SER A 193 2.61 -22.04 3.79
CA SER A 193 3.77 -21.70 2.98
C SER A 193 4.21 -20.26 3.19
N ALA A 194 3.28 -19.31 3.18
CA ALA A 194 3.56 -17.90 3.45
C ALA A 194 4.15 -17.66 4.86
N ARG A 195 3.63 -18.35 5.87
CA ARG A 195 4.19 -18.31 7.23
C ARG A 195 5.60 -18.86 7.27
N ARG A 196 5.84 -19.98 6.57
CA ARG A 196 7.15 -20.61 6.52
C ARG A 196 8.19 -19.71 5.88
N VAL A 197 7.87 -19.11 4.74
CA VAL A 197 8.75 -18.14 4.07
C VAL A 197 9.04 -16.95 4.99
N LYS A 198 8.01 -16.37 5.63
CA LYS A 198 8.18 -15.26 6.56
C LYS A 198 9.04 -15.61 7.77
N GLN A 199 8.92 -16.83 8.32
CA GLN A 199 9.77 -17.32 9.42
C GLN A 199 11.23 -17.45 9.01
N LEU A 200 11.51 -18.06 7.84
CA LEU A 200 12.87 -18.22 7.33
C LEU A 200 13.50 -16.86 6.99
N TYR A 201 12.74 -15.96 6.36
CA TYR A 201 13.18 -14.59 6.09
C TYR A 201 13.57 -13.87 7.39
N SER A 202 12.68 -13.87 8.39
CA SER A 202 12.91 -13.25 9.69
C SER A 202 14.13 -13.86 10.40
N ARG A 203 14.27 -15.17 10.34
CA ARG A 203 15.43 -15.86 10.97
C ARG A 203 16.74 -15.48 10.30
N TYR A 204 16.77 -15.41 8.97
CA TYR A 204 17.92 -14.94 8.21
C TYR A 204 18.27 -13.50 8.57
N MET A 205 17.29 -12.59 8.55
CA MET A 205 17.53 -11.16 8.84
C MET A 205 18.12 -10.92 10.22
N ARG A 206 17.71 -11.70 11.22
CA ARG A 206 18.27 -11.63 12.59
C ARG A 206 19.64 -12.25 12.72
N GLY A 207 19.99 -13.23 11.87
CA GLY A 207 21.26 -13.94 11.92
C GLY A 207 22.33 -13.41 10.97
N ARG A 208 21.97 -12.59 9.97
CA ARG A 208 22.86 -12.18 8.88
C ARG A 208 24.15 -11.49 9.36
N ASP A 209 24.06 -10.69 10.42
CA ASP A 209 25.22 -9.96 10.95
C ASP A 209 26.23 -10.92 11.60
N LEU A 210 25.75 -11.91 12.35
CA LEU A 210 26.62 -12.96 12.94
C LEU A 210 27.32 -13.76 11.85
N VAL A 211 26.62 -14.06 10.76
CA VAL A 211 27.17 -14.79 9.61
C VAL A 211 28.21 -13.93 8.88
N SER A 212 27.90 -12.65 8.62
CA SER A 212 28.81 -11.74 7.91
C SER A 212 30.09 -11.43 8.66
N MET A 213 30.05 -11.41 10.01
CA MET A 213 31.22 -11.23 10.87
C MET A 213 32.03 -12.53 11.06
N GLY A 214 31.58 -13.67 10.50
CA GLY A 214 32.23 -14.96 10.70
C GLY A 214 32.08 -15.53 12.13
N ALA A 215 31.14 -14.98 12.92
CA ALA A 215 30.90 -15.41 14.30
C ALA A 215 29.91 -16.57 14.41
N TYR A 216 29.26 -16.95 13.30
CA TYR A 216 28.31 -18.05 13.25
C TYR A 216 29.03 -19.38 12.94
N VAL A 217 28.70 -20.42 13.73
CA VAL A 217 29.17 -21.79 13.52
C VAL A 217 28.01 -22.62 12.97
N ALA A 218 28.17 -23.19 11.78
CA ALA A 218 27.14 -24.06 11.17
C ALA A 218 26.81 -25.24 12.11
N GLY A 219 25.53 -25.57 12.22
CA GLY A 219 25.01 -26.60 13.13
C GLY A 219 24.71 -26.12 14.55
N SER A 220 25.12 -24.89 14.95
CA SER A 220 24.80 -24.34 16.25
C SER A 220 23.33 -23.89 16.39
N ASP A 221 22.68 -23.62 15.28
CA ASP A 221 21.28 -23.18 15.19
C ASP A 221 20.60 -23.76 13.94
N PRO A 222 19.85 -24.85 14.09
CA PRO A 222 19.20 -25.51 12.94
C PRO A 222 18.21 -24.64 12.18
N GLU A 223 17.58 -23.66 12.85
CA GLU A 223 16.63 -22.75 12.20
C GLU A 223 17.38 -21.74 11.32
N LEU A 224 18.53 -21.24 11.79
CA LEU A 224 19.36 -20.32 11.02
C LEU A 224 20.03 -21.08 9.86
N ASP A 225 20.49 -22.31 10.04
CA ASP A 225 21.02 -23.14 8.98
C ASP A 225 19.99 -23.33 7.85
N ALA A 226 18.75 -23.68 8.21
CA ALA A 226 17.67 -23.81 7.25
C ALA A 226 17.35 -22.48 6.53
N ALA A 227 17.40 -21.35 7.26
CA ALA A 227 17.19 -20.04 6.67
C ALA A 227 18.31 -19.65 5.69
N LEU A 228 19.57 -19.93 6.04
CA LEU A 228 20.74 -19.69 5.17
C LEU A 228 20.67 -20.54 3.88
N GLN A 229 20.30 -21.80 4.02
CA GLN A 229 20.15 -22.71 2.86
C GLN A 229 19.06 -22.24 1.90
N LYS A 230 17.94 -21.71 2.41
CA LYS A 230 16.79 -21.29 1.61
C LYS A 230 16.85 -19.82 1.15
N TRP A 231 17.76 -19.04 1.71
CA TRP A 231 17.86 -17.62 1.43
C TRP A 231 17.97 -17.24 -0.04
N PRO A 232 18.81 -17.90 -0.88
CA PRO A 232 18.89 -17.56 -2.30
C PRO A 232 17.53 -17.66 -3.00
N GLN A 233 16.76 -18.72 -2.72
CA GLN A 233 15.44 -18.96 -3.29
C GLN A 233 14.42 -17.92 -2.79
N ILE A 234 14.44 -17.62 -1.49
CA ILE A 234 13.55 -16.61 -0.90
C ILE A 234 13.84 -15.23 -1.48
N LYS A 235 15.12 -14.89 -1.65
CA LYS A 235 15.53 -13.61 -2.25
C LYS A 235 15.05 -13.48 -3.69
N GLU A 236 15.23 -14.52 -4.51
CA GLU A 236 14.77 -14.56 -5.91
C GLU A 236 13.26 -14.44 -6.01
N PHE A 237 12.50 -15.19 -5.19
CA PHE A 237 11.05 -15.13 -5.11
C PHE A 237 10.51 -13.73 -4.74
N LEU A 238 11.22 -12.99 -3.87
CA LEU A 238 10.80 -11.66 -3.42
C LEU A 238 11.24 -10.53 -4.36
N GLN A 239 12.06 -10.80 -5.36
CA GLN A 239 12.51 -9.82 -6.34
C GLN A 239 11.78 -9.98 -7.68
N GLN A 240 11.45 -8.85 -8.29
CA GLN A 240 10.77 -8.84 -9.58
C GLN A 240 11.19 -7.61 -10.38
N ASP A 241 11.46 -7.78 -11.67
CA ASP A 241 11.70 -6.63 -12.55
C ASP A 241 10.44 -5.77 -12.69
N MET A 242 10.63 -4.48 -12.84
CA MET A 242 9.54 -3.51 -12.95
C MET A 242 8.60 -3.78 -14.13
N ASN A 243 9.12 -4.34 -15.23
CA ASN A 243 8.36 -4.65 -16.43
C ASN A 243 7.82 -6.08 -16.47
N GLN A 244 8.24 -6.94 -15.54
CA GLN A 244 7.76 -8.32 -15.43
C GLN A 244 6.36 -8.36 -14.82
N SER A 245 5.49 -9.22 -15.34
CA SER A 245 4.18 -9.51 -14.77
C SER A 245 4.10 -10.99 -14.47
N VAL A 246 4.00 -11.34 -13.19
CA VAL A 246 3.86 -12.73 -12.72
C VAL A 246 2.42 -12.96 -12.28
N PRO A 247 1.71 -13.95 -12.85
CA PRO A 247 0.35 -14.31 -12.41
C PRO A 247 0.37 -14.88 -10.99
N ILE A 248 -0.71 -14.64 -10.23
CA ILE A 248 -0.83 -15.16 -8.87
C ILE A 248 -0.73 -16.69 -8.80
N SER A 249 -1.19 -17.40 -9.84
CA SER A 249 -1.09 -18.87 -9.93
C SER A 249 0.36 -19.34 -9.96
N GLU A 250 1.24 -18.65 -10.68
CA GLU A 250 2.66 -18.93 -10.73
C GLU A 250 3.33 -18.63 -9.39
N THR A 251 3.05 -17.45 -8.81
CA THR A 251 3.53 -17.08 -7.48
C THR A 251 3.15 -18.11 -6.41
N LEU A 252 1.93 -18.67 -6.47
CA LEU A 252 1.49 -19.69 -5.52
C LEU A 252 2.18 -21.03 -5.72
N GLN A 253 2.55 -21.39 -6.95
CA GLN A 253 3.33 -22.59 -7.25
C GLN A 253 4.76 -22.48 -6.74
N GLU A 254 5.38 -21.31 -6.89
CA GLU A 254 6.74 -21.06 -6.39
C GLU A 254 6.81 -20.98 -4.87
N LEU A 255 5.71 -20.55 -4.23
CA LEU A 255 5.61 -20.44 -2.78
C LEU A 255 5.50 -21.81 -2.08
N GLY A 256 4.96 -22.84 -2.74
CA GLY A 256 4.72 -24.19 -2.21
C GLY A 256 5.95 -25.07 -2.26
#